data_59854c7c99bc3ee1adda35126fe3f996
#
_entry.id   59854c7c99bc3ee1adda35126fe3f996
#
_cell.length_a   1.000
_cell.length_b   1.000
_cell.length_c   1.000
_cell.angle_alpha   90.00
_cell.angle_beta   90.00
_cell.angle_gamma   90.00
#
_symmetry.space_group_name_H-M   'P 1'
#
loop_
_entity.id
_entity.type
_entity.pdbx_description
1 polymer ?
#
loop_
_entity_poly.entity_id
_entity_poly.type
_entity_poly.pdbx_seq_one_letter_code
_entity_poly.pdbx_strand_id
1 'polypeptide(L)'
;MNRHQHFSLKTTGIKLYLVNVVFVLVTILIVAIATLYPFNFSLPNSFSKSDFFSSFNNASSFQDQVNNVLLFMPVGFYLANFLQKLKIKVGLQIIIVFLVSSGLSSTVEVLQIFLPSRTPTPADIFNNTFGGCLGCLGFYFWNIQSLNNIFAHIEASRSKPSNKKITGFILAYVSVILITSIFWQSTTELSNWDLNYPLLLGNESTGNRPWQGYISEVYITDRAITTEQAPQGLNDPNYFKSFGNSLLANYQLNSKCCEQKQTVNLPQLLWQGKPTNRGESKGVFLSSSQWLQTAQPVKNLNQRISKKSEFTLSTTIATDNPQQTGPARIISISGNSLRRNLTLSQQGHSLDLRLRTPITGENGSDVQLMIPNVFTDNKFHQIIITYYKSTIQVFIDKVQRYYSFNLLELIPFNQKVFYYALTFIPLGAGLALLSLLAKNRVILSKLLVPSGILLPSIILEAILISESDKSLSWKNLLLGILFIAGTMLIFRMRVAYLKSRS
;
A
#
# COMPACT_ATOMS: atom_id res chain seq x y z
N MET A 1 -2.09 -61.56 -22.64
CA MET A 1 -2.37 -60.17 -23.02
C MET A 1 -2.41 -59.16 -21.86
N ASN A 2 -2.03 -59.54 -20.61
CA ASN A 2 -2.18 -58.63 -19.43
C ASN A 2 -0.91 -57.94 -18.90
N ARG A 3 0.30 -58.28 -19.37
CA ARG A 3 1.54 -57.64 -18.87
C ARG A 3 1.83 -56.27 -19.52
N HIS A 4 1.51 -56.09 -20.80
CA HIS A 4 1.75 -54.82 -21.52
C HIS A 4 0.83 -53.70 -21.08
N GLN A 5 -0.43 -53.98 -20.69
CA GLN A 5 -1.35 -52.96 -20.19
C GLN A 5 -0.96 -52.46 -18.79
N HIS A 6 -0.44 -53.32 -17.91
CA HIS A 6 0.03 -52.93 -16.59
C HIS A 6 1.30 -52.08 -16.60
N PHE A 7 2.18 -52.26 -17.59
CA PHE A 7 3.40 -51.46 -17.75
C PHE A 7 3.10 -50.08 -18.33
N SER A 8 2.15 -49.98 -19.28
CA SER A 8 1.69 -48.72 -19.87
C SER A 8 0.99 -47.82 -18.85
N LEU A 9 0.18 -48.38 -17.94
CA LEU A 9 -0.51 -47.63 -16.89
C LEU A 9 0.44 -47.11 -15.81
N LYS A 10 1.51 -47.88 -15.44
CA LYS A 10 2.54 -47.44 -14.52
C LYS A 10 3.40 -46.30 -15.10
N THR A 11 3.77 -46.37 -16.37
CA THR A 11 4.57 -45.33 -17.04
C THR A 11 3.81 -44.04 -17.24
N THR A 12 2.51 -44.08 -17.50
CA THR A 12 1.64 -42.90 -17.60
C THR A 12 1.44 -42.22 -16.24
N GLY A 13 1.31 -43.00 -15.16
CA GLY A 13 1.22 -42.49 -13.79
C GLY A 13 2.49 -41.78 -13.33
N ILE A 14 3.65 -42.32 -13.64
CA ILE A 14 4.96 -41.74 -13.30
C ILE A 14 5.21 -40.43 -14.09
N LYS A 15 4.87 -40.39 -15.39
CA LYS A 15 4.97 -39.18 -16.21
C LYS A 15 4.09 -38.05 -15.68
N LEU A 16 2.86 -38.37 -15.30
CA LEU A 16 1.92 -37.37 -14.76
C LEU A 16 2.36 -36.83 -13.39
N TYR A 17 3.02 -37.64 -12.58
CA TYR A 17 3.61 -37.25 -11.31
C TYR A 17 4.79 -36.30 -11.50
N LEU A 18 5.73 -36.65 -12.38
CA LEU A 18 6.89 -35.83 -12.75
C LEU A 18 6.47 -34.43 -13.23
N VAL A 19 5.46 -34.34 -14.08
CA VAL A 19 4.95 -33.06 -14.58
C VAL A 19 4.50 -32.13 -13.45
N ASN A 20 3.82 -32.65 -12.42
CA ASN A 20 3.39 -31.80 -11.31
C ASN A 20 4.55 -31.34 -10.42
N VAL A 21 5.54 -32.20 -10.19
CA VAL A 21 6.76 -31.81 -9.48
C VAL A 21 7.49 -30.69 -10.22
N VAL A 22 7.59 -30.83 -11.56
CA VAL A 22 8.19 -29.77 -12.40
C VAL A 22 7.45 -28.44 -12.26
N PHE A 23 6.11 -28.42 -12.29
CA PHE A 23 5.36 -27.18 -12.11
C PHE A 23 5.59 -26.56 -10.73
N VAL A 24 5.65 -27.33 -9.65
CA VAL A 24 5.98 -26.81 -8.31
C VAL A 24 7.38 -26.20 -8.31
N LEU A 25 8.38 -26.89 -8.85
CA LEU A 25 9.76 -26.41 -8.93
C LEU A 25 9.88 -25.13 -9.78
N VAL A 26 9.18 -25.08 -10.92
CA VAL A 26 9.16 -23.90 -11.79
C VAL A 26 8.56 -22.69 -11.06
N THR A 27 7.46 -22.88 -10.31
CA THR A 27 6.87 -21.76 -9.57
C THR A 27 7.78 -21.28 -8.45
N ILE A 28 8.48 -22.17 -7.73
CA ILE A 28 9.48 -21.80 -6.72
C ILE A 28 10.65 -21.05 -7.39
N LEU A 29 11.11 -21.49 -8.55
CA LEU A 29 12.18 -20.83 -9.29
C LEU A 29 11.75 -19.41 -9.74
N ILE A 30 10.52 -19.25 -10.21
CA ILE A 30 9.97 -17.93 -10.57
C ILE A 30 9.97 -17.02 -9.35
N VAL A 31 9.53 -17.51 -8.19
CA VAL A 31 9.60 -16.75 -6.93
C VAL A 31 11.04 -16.34 -6.63
N ALA A 32 11.99 -17.27 -6.66
CA ALA A 32 13.39 -16.98 -6.37
C ALA A 32 13.98 -15.92 -7.33
N ILE A 33 13.71 -16.03 -8.62
CA ILE A 33 14.17 -15.05 -9.61
C ILE A 33 13.54 -13.68 -9.35
N ALA A 34 12.21 -13.61 -9.19
CA ALA A 34 11.49 -12.35 -9.01
C ALA A 34 11.91 -11.58 -7.73
N THR A 35 12.22 -12.33 -6.67
CA THR A 35 12.51 -11.75 -5.35
C THR A 35 13.99 -11.52 -5.08
N LEU A 36 14.90 -12.30 -5.70
CA LEU A 36 16.33 -12.25 -5.42
C LEU A 36 17.18 -11.65 -6.57
N TYR A 37 16.59 -11.35 -7.73
CA TYR A 37 17.31 -10.65 -8.79
C TYR A 37 17.73 -9.24 -8.29
N PRO A 38 18.98 -8.77 -8.57
CA PRO A 38 20.00 -9.28 -9.49
C PRO A 38 21.03 -10.25 -8.89
N PHE A 39 20.78 -10.88 -7.75
CA PHE A 39 21.65 -11.85 -7.09
C PHE A 39 23.03 -11.31 -6.66
N ASN A 40 23.15 -10.01 -6.46
CA ASN A 40 24.37 -9.31 -6.04
C ASN A 40 24.55 -9.34 -4.51
N PHE A 41 24.61 -10.55 -3.95
CA PHE A 41 24.75 -10.74 -2.50
C PHE A 41 26.05 -10.11 -1.99
N SER A 42 25.93 -9.31 -0.92
CA SER A 42 27.06 -8.73 -0.19
C SER A 42 26.99 -9.14 1.27
N LEU A 43 28.07 -9.74 1.77
CA LEU A 43 28.20 -10.07 3.18
C LEU A 43 28.83 -8.88 3.91
N PRO A 44 28.19 -8.30 4.93
CA PRO A 44 28.81 -7.26 5.74
C PRO A 44 29.98 -7.85 6.55
N ASN A 45 31.08 -7.11 6.69
CA ASN A 45 32.30 -7.52 7.39
C ASN A 45 32.07 -7.83 8.88
N SER A 46 30.98 -7.30 9.46
CA SER A 46 30.50 -7.64 10.81
C SER A 46 28.98 -7.63 10.79
N PHE A 47 28.35 -8.72 11.18
CA PHE A 47 26.89 -8.86 11.24
C PHE A 47 26.48 -9.25 12.66
N SER A 48 25.81 -8.37 13.36
CA SER A 48 25.32 -8.61 14.72
C SER A 48 23.85 -9.03 14.73
N LYS A 49 23.38 -9.64 15.83
CA LYS A 49 21.94 -9.94 16.00
C LYS A 49 21.06 -8.67 15.93
N SER A 50 21.55 -7.54 16.41
CA SER A 50 20.85 -6.25 16.34
C SER A 50 20.69 -5.79 14.89
N ASP A 51 21.71 -6.01 14.04
CA ASP A 51 21.66 -5.63 12.63
C ASP A 51 20.66 -6.50 11.87
N PHE A 52 20.53 -7.77 12.23
CA PHE A 52 19.51 -8.66 11.67
C PHE A 52 18.09 -8.12 11.90
N PHE A 53 17.74 -7.80 13.14
CA PHE A 53 16.40 -7.28 13.44
C PHE A 53 16.16 -5.86 12.93
N SER A 54 17.18 -5.03 12.88
CA SER A 54 17.08 -3.65 12.35
C SER A 54 16.96 -3.62 10.82
N SER A 55 17.36 -4.70 10.12
CA SER A 55 17.23 -4.81 8.66
C SER A 55 15.78 -4.97 8.20
N PHE A 56 14.89 -5.50 9.07
CA PHE A 56 13.49 -5.63 8.75
C PHE A 56 12.77 -4.27 8.88
N ASN A 57 12.15 -3.83 7.78
CA ASN A 57 11.36 -2.62 7.75
C ASN A 57 9.87 -2.97 7.58
N ASN A 58 8.98 -2.34 8.33
CA ASN A 58 7.53 -2.58 8.24
C ASN A 58 6.86 -1.86 7.07
N ALA A 59 7.61 -1.18 6.23
CA ALA A 59 7.08 -0.37 5.14
C ALA A 59 7.02 -1.18 3.84
N SER A 60 5.87 -1.74 3.56
CA SER A 60 5.52 -2.32 2.26
C SER A 60 4.51 -1.43 1.54
N SER A 61 4.69 -1.21 0.24
CA SER A 61 3.69 -0.52 -0.57
C SER A 61 2.49 -1.45 -0.83
N PHE A 62 1.33 -0.86 -1.10
CA PHE A 62 0.15 -1.66 -1.45
C PHE A 62 0.39 -2.50 -2.73
N GLN A 63 1.12 -1.94 -3.69
CA GLN A 63 1.50 -2.65 -4.91
C GLN A 63 2.40 -3.85 -4.62
N ASP A 64 3.38 -3.70 -3.72
CA ASP A 64 4.26 -4.81 -3.32
C ASP A 64 3.45 -5.90 -2.61
N GLN A 65 2.56 -5.54 -1.71
CA GLN A 65 1.68 -6.49 -1.02
C GLN A 65 0.86 -7.31 -2.02
N VAL A 66 0.27 -6.66 -3.01
CA VAL A 66 -0.51 -7.31 -4.06
C VAL A 66 0.37 -8.20 -4.94
N ASN A 67 1.54 -7.71 -5.36
CA ASN A 67 2.48 -8.47 -6.18
C ASN A 67 2.95 -9.74 -5.45
N ASN A 68 3.21 -9.65 -4.16
CA ASN A 68 3.62 -10.77 -3.33
C ASN A 68 2.51 -11.82 -3.22
N VAL A 69 1.27 -11.41 -2.99
CA VAL A 69 0.11 -12.32 -3.02
C VAL A 69 0.02 -13.06 -4.35
N LEU A 70 0.08 -12.34 -5.47
CA LEU A 70 -0.03 -12.95 -6.80
C LEU A 70 1.14 -13.86 -7.15
N LEU A 71 2.35 -13.50 -6.73
CA LEU A 71 3.55 -14.29 -6.99
C LEU A 71 3.49 -15.67 -6.32
N PHE A 72 2.87 -15.77 -5.14
CA PHE A 72 2.76 -17.01 -4.40
C PHE A 72 1.50 -17.83 -4.70
N MET A 73 0.47 -17.24 -5.36
CA MET A 73 -0.73 -18.00 -5.75
C MET A 73 -0.42 -19.24 -6.63
N PRO A 74 0.45 -19.18 -7.67
CA PRO A 74 0.84 -20.36 -8.44
C PRO A 74 1.50 -21.44 -7.59
N VAL A 75 2.36 -21.06 -6.62
CA VAL A 75 3.00 -22.02 -5.70
C VAL A 75 1.95 -22.82 -4.94
N GLY A 76 0.98 -22.12 -4.30
CA GLY A 76 -0.09 -22.76 -3.55
C GLY A 76 -0.99 -23.64 -4.43
N PHE A 77 -1.32 -23.17 -5.64
CA PHE A 77 -2.15 -23.89 -6.60
C PHE A 77 -1.50 -25.22 -7.05
N TYR A 78 -0.26 -25.17 -7.52
CA TYR A 78 0.40 -26.37 -8.02
C TYR A 78 0.83 -27.31 -6.89
N LEU A 79 1.16 -26.79 -5.71
CA LEU A 79 1.43 -27.60 -4.53
C LEU A 79 0.19 -28.35 -4.07
N ALA A 80 -0.98 -27.70 -4.00
CA ALA A 80 -2.25 -28.36 -3.68
C ALA A 80 -2.62 -29.44 -4.69
N ASN A 81 -2.42 -29.17 -6.00
CA ASN A 81 -2.59 -30.17 -7.06
C ASN A 81 -1.69 -31.39 -6.87
N PHE A 82 -0.42 -31.16 -6.52
CA PHE A 82 0.55 -32.24 -6.25
C PHE A 82 0.14 -33.08 -5.03
N LEU A 83 -0.20 -32.42 -3.92
CA LEU A 83 -0.59 -33.08 -2.66
C LEU A 83 -1.90 -33.87 -2.82
N GLN A 84 -2.83 -33.40 -3.64
CA GLN A 84 -4.07 -34.15 -3.95
C GLN A 84 -3.78 -35.46 -4.68
N LYS A 85 -2.82 -35.47 -5.60
CA LYS A 85 -2.41 -36.70 -6.29
C LYS A 85 -1.72 -37.71 -5.37
N LEU A 86 -1.10 -37.22 -4.30
CA LEU A 86 -0.59 -38.04 -3.20
C LEU A 86 -1.70 -38.55 -2.26
N LYS A 87 -2.99 -38.24 -2.55
CA LYS A 87 -4.15 -38.58 -1.72
C LYS A 87 -4.09 -38.09 -0.27
N ILE A 88 -3.38 -36.98 -0.03
CA ILE A 88 -3.29 -36.36 1.29
C ILE A 88 -4.66 -35.74 1.62
N LYS A 89 -5.07 -35.81 2.89
CA LYS A 89 -6.35 -35.22 3.36
C LYS A 89 -6.33 -33.68 3.18
N VAL A 90 -7.47 -33.09 2.78
CA VAL A 90 -7.60 -31.67 2.46
C VAL A 90 -7.09 -30.75 3.58
N GLY A 91 -7.46 -31.03 4.82
CA GLY A 91 -6.98 -30.24 5.97
C GLY A 91 -5.46 -30.23 6.10
N LEU A 92 -4.80 -31.39 5.87
CA LEU A 92 -3.35 -31.49 5.91
C LEU A 92 -2.71 -30.81 4.70
N GLN A 93 -3.35 -30.82 3.52
CA GLN A 93 -2.87 -30.07 2.35
C GLN A 93 -2.82 -28.57 2.61
N ILE A 94 -3.86 -27.99 3.25
CA ILE A 94 -3.90 -26.57 3.62
C ILE A 94 -2.75 -26.23 4.56
N ILE A 95 -2.52 -27.07 5.58
CA ILE A 95 -1.41 -26.90 6.53
C ILE A 95 -0.05 -26.95 5.81
N ILE A 96 0.15 -27.93 4.93
CA ILE A 96 1.41 -28.05 4.16
C ILE A 96 1.62 -26.83 3.25
N VAL A 97 0.59 -26.38 2.54
CA VAL A 97 0.69 -25.18 1.68
C VAL A 97 1.04 -23.95 2.51
N PHE A 98 0.40 -23.78 3.67
CA PHE A 98 0.71 -22.68 4.60
C PHE A 98 2.18 -22.75 5.04
N LEU A 99 2.65 -23.91 5.52
CA LEU A 99 4.02 -24.08 6.01
C LEU A 99 5.07 -23.92 4.89
N VAL A 100 4.82 -24.44 3.70
CA VAL A 100 5.74 -24.31 2.56
C VAL A 100 5.79 -22.86 2.07
N SER A 101 4.65 -22.20 1.96
CA SER A 101 4.61 -20.80 1.53
C SER A 101 5.27 -19.87 2.54
N SER A 102 5.00 -20.04 3.84
CA SER A 102 5.62 -19.23 4.89
C SER A 102 7.13 -19.52 5.01
N GLY A 103 7.55 -20.78 4.90
CA GLY A 103 8.95 -21.17 4.95
C GLY A 103 9.73 -20.63 3.74
N LEU A 104 9.19 -20.76 2.52
CA LEU A 104 9.80 -20.20 1.32
C LEU A 104 9.91 -18.67 1.43
N SER A 105 8.85 -18.00 1.85
CA SER A 105 8.87 -16.56 2.04
C SER A 105 9.89 -16.12 3.08
N SER A 106 9.92 -16.76 4.25
CA SER A 106 10.91 -16.46 5.30
C SER A 106 12.34 -16.66 4.80
N THR A 107 12.58 -17.68 3.99
CA THR A 107 13.90 -17.94 3.37
C THR A 107 14.28 -16.80 2.42
N VAL A 108 13.33 -16.35 1.59
CA VAL A 108 13.55 -15.22 0.67
C VAL A 108 13.88 -13.95 1.45
N GLU A 109 13.10 -13.60 2.49
CA GLU A 109 13.33 -12.42 3.31
C GLU A 109 14.70 -12.42 3.99
N VAL A 110 15.13 -13.59 4.52
CA VAL A 110 16.48 -13.73 5.09
C VAL A 110 17.57 -13.53 4.03
N LEU A 111 17.39 -14.05 2.83
CA LEU A 111 18.33 -13.85 1.73
C LEU A 111 18.37 -12.39 1.25
N GLN A 112 17.26 -11.69 1.30
CA GLN A 112 17.17 -10.28 0.93
C GLN A 112 17.94 -9.34 1.87
N ILE A 113 18.20 -9.75 3.13
CA ILE A 113 19.07 -9.01 4.05
C ILE A 113 20.47 -8.79 3.43
N PHE A 114 20.93 -9.74 2.65
CA PHE A 114 22.25 -9.71 1.99
C PHE A 114 22.23 -9.06 0.60
N LEU A 115 21.07 -8.52 0.16
CA LEU A 115 20.92 -7.85 -1.13
C LEU A 115 20.78 -6.33 -0.92
N PRO A 116 21.78 -5.51 -1.30
CA PRO A 116 21.74 -4.05 -1.10
C PRO A 116 20.57 -3.34 -1.78
N SER A 117 20.01 -3.96 -2.82
CA SER A 117 18.87 -3.43 -3.59
C SER A 117 17.50 -3.81 -3.01
N ARG A 118 17.45 -4.63 -1.97
CA ARG A 118 16.21 -5.14 -1.37
C ARG A 118 16.11 -4.78 0.10
N THR A 119 14.89 -4.75 0.61
CA THR A 119 14.58 -4.53 2.02
C THR A 119 13.60 -5.59 2.47
N PRO A 120 14.01 -6.49 3.36
CA PRO A 120 13.12 -7.50 3.89
C PRO A 120 12.01 -6.87 4.73
N THR A 121 10.77 -7.35 4.58
CA THR A 121 9.65 -6.87 5.35
C THR A 121 8.84 -8.02 5.95
N PRO A 122 8.43 -7.96 7.23
CA PRO A 122 7.52 -8.96 7.82
C PRO A 122 6.17 -9.03 7.09
N ALA A 123 5.71 -7.91 6.50
CA ALA A 123 4.49 -7.86 5.72
C ALA A 123 4.55 -8.76 4.49
N ASP A 124 5.73 -8.93 3.88
CA ASP A 124 5.90 -9.78 2.70
C ASP A 124 5.76 -11.26 3.05
N ILE A 125 6.22 -11.68 4.24
CA ILE A 125 6.00 -13.06 4.72
C ILE A 125 4.49 -13.34 4.84
N PHE A 126 3.74 -12.39 5.40
CA PHE A 126 2.29 -12.52 5.52
C PHE A 126 1.60 -12.58 4.17
N ASN A 127 1.91 -11.64 3.26
CA ASN A 127 1.28 -11.52 1.95
C ASN A 127 1.59 -12.72 1.04
N ASN A 128 2.83 -13.18 1.04
CA ASN A 128 3.27 -14.37 0.32
C ASN A 128 2.57 -15.64 0.81
N THR A 129 2.50 -15.82 2.14
CA THR A 129 1.79 -16.95 2.75
C THR A 129 0.30 -16.92 2.41
N PHE A 130 -0.33 -15.74 2.50
CA PHE A 130 -1.71 -15.53 2.13
C PHE A 130 -1.95 -15.84 0.64
N GLY A 131 -1.04 -15.41 -0.24
CA GLY A 131 -1.05 -15.75 -1.67
C GLY A 131 -1.03 -17.26 -1.92
N GLY A 132 -0.15 -17.99 -1.23
CA GLY A 132 -0.13 -19.44 -1.29
C GLY A 132 -1.43 -20.09 -0.87
N CYS A 133 -2.04 -19.61 0.22
CA CYS A 133 -3.36 -20.08 0.67
C CYS A 133 -4.46 -19.78 -0.34
N LEU A 134 -4.47 -18.58 -0.95
CA LEU A 134 -5.41 -18.25 -2.02
C LEU A 134 -5.23 -19.13 -3.26
N GLY A 135 -3.99 -19.44 -3.62
CA GLY A 135 -3.68 -20.39 -4.70
C GLY A 135 -4.23 -21.79 -4.42
N CYS A 136 -4.07 -22.28 -3.20
CA CYS A 136 -4.66 -23.54 -2.74
C CYS A 136 -6.18 -23.53 -2.85
N LEU A 137 -6.84 -22.47 -2.40
CA LEU A 137 -8.28 -22.29 -2.57
C LEU A 137 -8.67 -22.27 -4.05
N GLY A 138 -7.93 -21.51 -4.88
CA GLY A 138 -8.14 -21.46 -6.32
C GLY A 138 -8.05 -22.85 -6.98
N PHE A 139 -7.13 -23.69 -6.53
CA PHE A 139 -7.04 -25.07 -6.99
C PHE A 139 -8.31 -25.87 -6.66
N TYR A 140 -8.85 -25.78 -5.45
CA TYR A 140 -10.08 -26.48 -5.07
C TYR A 140 -11.29 -25.99 -5.86
N PHE A 141 -11.36 -24.69 -6.16
CA PHE A 141 -12.40 -24.14 -7.04
C PHE A 141 -12.27 -24.59 -8.50
N TRP A 142 -11.03 -24.81 -8.96
CA TRP A 142 -10.78 -25.23 -10.35
C TRP A 142 -10.92 -26.73 -10.56
N ASN A 143 -10.60 -27.53 -9.52
CA ASN A 143 -10.58 -28.98 -9.62
C ASN A 143 -11.99 -29.57 -9.71
N ILE A 144 -12.27 -30.22 -10.84
CA ILE A 144 -13.56 -30.86 -11.13
C ILE A 144 -13.97 -31.84 -10.03
N GLN A 145 -13.03 -32.67 -9.58
CA GLN A 145 -13.30 -33.71 -8.61
C GLN A 145 -13.62 -33.15 -7.21
N SER A 146 -12.93 -32.07 -6.81
CA SER A 146 -13.20 -31.35 -5.57
C SER A 146 -14.52 -30.62 -5.61
N LEU A 147 -14.85 -29.96 -6.72
CA LEU A 147 -16.15 -29.33 -6.91
C LEU A 147 -17.29 -30.38 -6.89
N ASN A 148 -17.14 -31.49 -7.61
CA ASN A 148 -18.14 -32.56 -7.60
C ASN A 148 -18.33 -33.16 -6.20
N ASN A 149 -17.27 -33.33 -5.41
CA ASN A 149 -17.37 -33.79 -4.04
C ASN A 149 -18.09 -32.77 -3.15
N ILE A 150 -17.79 -31.46 -3.29
CA ILE A 150 -18.51 -30.39 -2.59
C ILE A 150 -19.99 -30.39 -2.97
N PHE A 151 -20.32 -30.51 -4.28
CA PHE A 151 -21.70 -30.56 -4.75
C PHE A 151 -22.41 -31.82 -4.33
N ALA A 152 -21.78 -33.00 -4.46
CA ALA A 152 -22.34 -34.26 -3.99
C ALA A 152 -22.61 -34.21 -2.48
N HIS A 153 -21.74 -33.61 -1.69
CA HIS A 153 -21.94 -33.43 -0.25
C HIS A 153 -23.09 -32.47 0.07
N ILE A 154 -23.21 -31.38 -0.71
CA ILE A 154 -24.34 -30.43 -0.60
C ILE A 154 -25.68 -31.09 -1.04
N GLU A 155 -25.66 -31.87 -2.12
CA GLU A 155 -26.86 -32.56 -2.67
C GLU A 155 -27.23 -33.83 -1.86
N ALA A 156 -26.27 -34.61 -1.39
CA ALA A 156 -26.49 -35.80 -0.55
C ALA A 156 -27.01 -35.44 0.85
N SER A 157 -26.75 -34.22 1.31
CA SER A 157 -27.39 -33.67 2.51
C SER A 157 -28.87 -33.44 2.19
N ARG A 158 -29.68 -34.52 2.22
CA ARG A 158 -31.16 -34.50 2.07
C ARG A 158 -31.85 -33.58 3.07
N SER A 159 -31.20 -33.16 4.13
CA SER A 159 -31.67 -32.13 5.05
C SER A 159 -31.41 -30.74 4.44
N LYS A 160 -32.49 -29.95 4.28
CA LYS A 160 -32.37 -28.50 3.97
C LYS A 160 -31.27 -27.91 4.86
N PRO A 161 -30.26 -27.22 4.30
CA PRO A 161 -29.20 -26.62 5.12
C PRO A 161 -29.86 -25.82 6.24
N SER A 162 -29.40 -26.04 7.47
CA SER A 162 -29.96 -25.38 8.66
C SER A 162 -29.90 -23.86 8.45
N ASN A 163 -30.94 -23.15 8.92
CA ASN A 163 -30.93 -21.68 8.92
C ASN A 163 -29.64 -21.12 9.48
N LYS A 164 -29.14 -21.74 10.58
CA LYS A 164 -27.88 -21.35 11.23
C LYS A 164 -26.69 -21.39 10.29
N LYS A 165 -26.57 -22.40 9.39
CA LYS A 165 -25.46 -22.48 8.40
C LYS A 165 -25.55 -21.38 7.36
N ILE A 166 -26.75 -21.14 6.79
CA ILE A 166 -26.92 -20.06 5.79
C ILE A 166 -26.65 -18.70 6.42
N THR A 167 -27.18 -18.44 7.61
CA THR A 167 -26.91 -17.18 8.35
C THR A 167 -25.41 -17.02 8.63
N GLY A 168 -24.73 -18.08 9.06
CA GLY A 168 -23.29 -18.05 9.27
C GLY A 168 -22.51 -17.68 8.01
N PHE A 169 -22.86 -18.23 6.85
CA PHE A 169 -22.23 -17.88 5.56
C PHE A 169 -22.55 -16.44 5.13
N ILE A 170 -23.77 -15.94 5.35
CA ILE A 170 -24.11 -14.54 5.08
C ILE A 170 -23.29 -13.60 5.97
N LEU A 171 -23.20 -13.89 7.26
CA LEU A 171 -22.41 -13.11 8.20
C LEU A 171 -20.92 -13.10 7.79
N ALA A 172 -20.36 -14.26 7.44
CA ALA A 172 -18.99 -14.34 6.95
C ALA A 172 -18.77 -13.50 5.68
N TYR A 173 -19.72 -13.58 4.73
CA TYR A 173 -19.67 -12.77 3.50
C TYR A 173 -19.66 -11.26 3.79
N VAL A 174 -20.59 -10.80 4.64
CA VAL A 174 -20.65 -9.38 5.06
C VAL A 174 -19.38 -8.97 5.81
N SER A 175 -18.87 -9.83 6.71
CA SER A 175 -17.62 -9.55 7.41
C SER A 175 -16.43 -9.37 6.45
N VAL A 176 -16.33 -10.21 5.42
CA VAL A 176 -15.27 -10.06 4.39
C VAL A 176 -15.42 -8.73 3.63
N ILE A 177 -16.65 -8.32 3.30
CA ILE A 177 -16.89 -7.02 2.65
C ILE A 177 -16.41 -5.87 3.55
N LEU A 178 -16.76 -5.88 4.82
CA LEU A 178 -16.35 -4.83 5.76
C LEU A 178 -14.84 -4.81 5.97
N ILE A 179 -14.22 -5.96 6.17
CA ILE A 179 -12.76 -6.08 6.34
C ILE A 179 -12.02 -5.55 5.10
N THR A 180 -12.45 -5.95 3.90
CA THR A 180 -11.83 -5.45 2.66
C THR A 180 -12.05 -3.95 2.47
N SER A 181 -13.18 -3.40 2.87
CA SER A 181 -13.46 -1.97 2.80
C SER A 181 -12.59 -1.15 3.77
N ILE A 182 -12.41 -1.63 5.00
CA ILE A 182 -11.49 -1.04 5.99
C ILE A 182 -10.04 -1.12 5.48
N PHE A 183 -9.66 -2.24 4.88
CA PHE A 183 -8.33 -2.40 4.28
C PHE A 183 -8.08 -1.36 3.16
N TRP A 184 -9.06 -1.13 2.28
CA TRP A 184 -8.95 -0.10 1.25
C TRP A 184 -8.78 1.31 1.84
N GLN A 185 -9.53 1.64 2.89
CA GLN A 185 -9.39 2.91 3.60
C GLN A 185 -7.98 3.08 4.17
N SER A 186 -7.45 2.05 4.84
CA SER A 186 -6.12 2.12 5.47
C SER A 186 -4.96 2.32 4.47
N THR A 187 -5.19 2.10 3.17
CA THR A 187 -4.15 2.31 2.15
C THR A 187 -3.69 3.77 2.00
N THR A 188 -4.47 4.71 2.48
CA THR A 188 -4.14 6.15 2.46
C THR A 188 -3.73 6.69 3.82
N GLU A 189 -3.74 5.87 4.87
CA GLU A 189 -3.27 6.30 6.19
C GLU A 189 -1.75 6.52 6.20
N LEU A 190 -1.29 7.40 7.11
CA LEU A 190 0.13 7.68 7.31
C LEU A 190 0.78 6.71 8.30
N SER A 191 0.11 5.59 8.60
CA SER A 191 0.51 4.59 9.59
C SER A 191 1.85 3.91 9.27
N ASN A 192 2.28 3.94 7.99
CA ASN A 192 3.55 3.38 7.52
C ASN A 192 4.74 4.37 7.58
N TRP A 193 4.59 5.56 8.21
CA TRP A 193 5.69 6.49 8.36
C TRP A 193 6.80 5.91 9.24
N ASP A 194 8.05 6.08 8.81
CA ASP A 194 9.21 5.68 9.61
C ASP A 194 9.53 6.74 10.68
N LEU A 195 9.60 6.29 11.92
CA LEU A 195 9.83 7.17 13.06
C LEU A 195 11.25 7.72 13.13
N ASN A 196 12.20 7.06 12.48
CA ASN A 196 13.64 7.36 12.58
C ASN A 196 14.14 8.33 11.53
N TYR A 197 13.27 8.94 10.74
CA TYR A 197 13.71 9.92 9.74
C TYR A 197 13.89 11.30 10.37
N PRO A 198 15.00 11.99 10.01
CA PRO A 198 15.22 13.39 10.36
C PRO A 198 14.39 14.33 9.47
N LEU A 199 14.22 15.57 9.94
CA LEU A 199 13.74 16.69 9.15
C LEU A 199 14.94 17.41 8.52
N LEU A 200 14.86 17.67 7.22
CA LEU A 200 15.88 18.36 6.44
C LEU A 200 15.26 19.55 5.70
N LEU A 201 16.03 20.62 5.58
CA LEU A 201 15.66 21.81 4.82
C LEU A 201 16.76 22.08 3.77
N GLY A 202 16.36 22.15 2.50
CA GLY A 202 17.24 22.40 1.37
C GLY A 202 17.93 21.19 0.75
N ASN A 203 17.71 19.97 1.30
CA ASN A 203 18.27 18.75 0.75
C ASN A 203 17.53 17.52 1.26
N GLU A 204 18.03 16.32 0.97
CA GLU A 204 17.68 15.06 1.59
C GLU A 204 18.89 14.43 2.32
N SER A 205 18.69 13.35 3.06
CA SER A 205 19.72 12.75 3.94
C SER A 205 20.99 12.30 3.21
N THR A 206 20.92 11.97 1.92
CA THR A 206 22.08 11.57 1.12
C THR A 206 22.86 12.78 0.54
N GLY A 207 22.33 14.00 0.67
CA GLY A 207 22.96 15.22 0.19
C GLY A 207 22.93 15.44 -1.33
N ASN A 208 22.30 14.55 -2.10
CA ASN A 208 22.39 14.53 -3.58
C ASN A 208 21.19 15.20 -4.30
N ARG A 209 20.31 15.87 -3.57
CA ARG A 209 19.14 16.59 -4.12
C ARG A 209 19.03 18.02 -3.60
N PRO A 210 20.12 18.80 -3.65
CA PRO A 210 20.14 20.15 -3.10
C PRO A 210 19.14 21.08 -3.80
N TRP A 211 18.53 21.93 -2.98
CA TRP A 211 17.71 23.04 -3.45
C TRP A 211 18.41 24.36 -3.19
N GLN A 212 18.30 25.29 -4.13
CA GLN A 212 18.87 26.62 -4.03
C GLN A 212 17.78 27.66 -3.85
N GLY A 213 17.78 28.28 -2.66
CA GLY A 213 16.75 29.28 -2.32
C GLY A 213 16.73 29.62 -0.84
N TYR A 214 15.70 30.33 -0.41
CA TYR A 214 15.51 30.86 0.93
C TYR A 214 14.29 30.24 1.59
N ILE A 215 14.44 29.85 2.85
CA ILE A 215 13.31 29.46 3.74
C ILE A 215 13.28 30.44 4.91
N SER A 216 12.13 31.08 5.17
CA SER A 216 11.98 32.00 6.30
C SER A 216 11.32 31.37 7.50
N GLU A 217 10.37 30.45 7.28
CA GLU A 217 9.65 29.80 8.35
C GLU A 217 9.12 28.41 7.94
N VAL A 218 9.02 27.53 8.94
CA VAL A 218 8.42 26.20 8.79
C VAL A 218 7.60 25.89 10.03
N TYR A 219 6.29 25.64 9.83
CA TYR A 219 5.38 25.16 10.86
C TYR A 219 4.86 23.79 10.43
N ILE A 220 4.84 22.84 11.37
CA ILE A 220 4.22 21.52 11.16
C ILE A 220 3.32 21.24 12.35
N THR A 221 2.09 20.86 12.08
CA THR A 221 1.08 20.48 13.09
C THR A 221 0.55 19.08 12.84
N ASP A 222 0.10 18.39 13.88
CA ASP A 222 -0.63 17.12 13.78
C ASP A 222 -2.16 17.33 13.69
N ARG A 223 -2.56 18.43 13.09
CA ARG A 223 -3.93 18.81 12.83
C ARG A 223 -4.03 19.39 11.43
N ALA A 224 -4.98 18.89 10.65
CA ALA A 224 -5.33 19.48 9.37
C ALA A 224 -6.16 20.77 9.58
N ILE A 225 -5.88 21.78 8.78
CA ILE A 225 -6.75 22.98 8.69
C ILE A 225 -7.77 22.77 7.57
N THR A 226 -8.96 23.36 7.74
CA THR A 226 -9.99 23.34 6.71
C THR A 226 -9.81 24.48 5.70
N THR A 227 -10.52 24.42 4.60
CA THR A 227 -10.53 25.49 3.57
C THR A 227 -10.97 26.84 4.16
N GLU A 228 -11.90 26.83 5.14
CA GLU A 228 -12.37 28.04 5.83
C GLU A 228 -11.33 28.62 6.78
N GLN A 229 -10.40 27.80 7.27
CA GLN A 229 -9.31 28.20 8.16
C GLN A 229 -8.05 28.67 7.40
N ALA A 230 -7.92 28.28 6.13
CA ALA A 230 -6.77 28.63 5.30
C ALA A 230 -6.52 30.14 5.17
N PRO A 231 -7.54 31.04 5.07
CA PRO A 231 -7.33 32.49 5.08
C PRO A 231 -6.60 32.99 6.33
N GLN A 232 -6.93 32.44 7.50
CA GLN A 232 -6.27 32.80 8.76
C GLN A 232 -4.81 32.35 8.75
N GLY A 233 -4.54 31.09 8.28
CA GLY A 233 -3.19 30.57 8.15
C GLY A 233 -2.30 31.35 7.17
N LEU A 234 -2.88 31.96 6.13
CA LEU A 234 -2.16 32.77 5.14
C LEU A 234 -1.94 34.22 5.61
N ASN A 235 -2.85 34.80 6.40
CA ASN A 235 -2.83 36.23 6.73
C ASN A 235 -2.34 36.54 8.15
N ASP A 236 -2.44 35.58 9.09
CA ASP A 236 -2.01 35.77 10.49
C ASP A 236 -0.70 35.02 10.77
N PRO A 237 0.43 35.72 10.96
CA PRO A 237 1.72 35.12 11.28
C PRO A 237 1.74 34.29 12.59
N ASN A 238 0.76 34.51 13.47
CA ASN A 238 0.67 33.81 14.75
C ASN A 238 -0.34 32.65 14.74
N TYR A 239 -1.08 32.48 13.64
CA TYR A 239 -2.13 31.47 13.55
C TYR A 239 -1.67 30.09 13.98
N PHE A 240 -0.58 29.57 13.40
CA PHE A 240 -0.07 28.24 13.74
C PHE A 240 0.49 28.16 15.17
N LYS A 241 0.97 29.28 15.74
CA LYS A 241 1.44 29.31 17.13
C LYS A 241 0.30 29.11 18.14
N SER A 242 -0.92 29.46 17.76
CA SER A 242 -2.13 29.26 18.59
C SER A 242 -2.54 27.81 18.78
N PHE A 243 -1.96 26.86 17.99
CA PHE A 243 -2.34 25.44 18.01
C PHE A 243 -1.82 24.67 19.25
N GLY A 244 -1.04 25.32 20.09
CA GLY A 244 -0.57 24.76 21.36
C GLY A 244 0.12 23.40 21.18
N ASN A 245 -0.41 22.37 21.84
CA ASN A 245 0.17 21.01 21.78
C ASN A 245 0.10 20.35 20.39
N SER A 246 -0.73 20.85 19.48
CA SER A 246 -0.79 20.35 18.11
C SER A 246 0.31 20.92 17.22
N LEU A 247 0.99 21.98 17.64
CA LEU A 247 2.16 22.51 16.94
C LEU A 247 3.38 21.62 17.23
N LEU A 248 3.85 20.89 16.22
CA LEU A 248 4.95 19.95 16.32
C LEU A 248 6.29 20.57 15.94
N ALA A 249 6.31 21.48 14.96
CA ALA A 249 7.49 22.19 14.54
C ALA A 249 7.20 23.68 14.37
N ASN A 250 8.12 24.51 14.87
CA ASN A 250 8.09 25.96 14.73
C ASN A 250 9.54 26.45 14.52
N TYR A 251 9.93 26.60 13.28
CA TYR A 251 11.24 27.13 12.91
C TYR A 251 11.05 28.49 12.25
N GLN A 252 11.54 29.53 12.92
CA GLN A 252 11.71 30.88 12.35
C GLN A 252 13.16 31.04 11.96
N LEU A 253 13.41 31.08 10.66
CA LEU A 253 14.74 31.05 10.07
C LEU A 253 15.11 32.46 9.61
N ASN A 254 16.15 33.03 10.19
CA ASN A 254 16.72 34.31 9.82
C ASN A 254 18.25 34.21 9.73
N SER A 255 18.92 35.29 9.41
CA SER A 255 20.39 35.32 9.33
C SER A 255 21.13 34.86 10.58
N LYS A 256 20.47 34.90 11.76
CA LYS A 256 20.95 34.38 13.06
C LYS A 256 20.36 33.02 13.40
N CYS A 257 19.90 32.27 12.40
CA CYS A 257 19.31 30.95 12.56
C CYS A 257 20.19 30.00 13.35
N CYS A 258 19.57 29.14 14.13
CA CYS A 258 20.17 28.05 14.89
C CYS A 258 20.79 28.45 16.26
N GLU A 259 20.77 29.72 16.60
CA GLU A 259 21.16 30.19 17.95
C GLU A 259 19.97 30.37 18.93
N GLN A 260 18.73 30.37 18.42
CA GLN A 260 17.55 30.62 19.26
C GLN A 260 16.98 29.35 19.88
N LYS A 261 16.58 29.47 21.17
CA LYS A 261 15.83 28.45 21.91
C LYS A 261 14.56 28.08 21.19
N GLN A 262 14.56 26.86 20.68
CA GLN A 262 13.37 26.29 20.03
C GLN A 262 12.31 25.97 21.10
N THR A 263 11.08 26.38 20.82
CA THR A 263 9.92 25.95 21.57
C THR A 263 9.56 24.53 21.21
N VAL A 264 9.44 23.66 22.21
CA VAL A 264 8.89 22.30 22.18
C VAL A 264 9.79 21.21 21.55
N ASN A 265 10.24 20.28 22.38
CA ASN A 265 10.70 18.87 22.16
C ASN A 265 11.18 18.42 20.76
N LEU A 266 11.62 19.32 19.89
CA LEU A 266 12.21 19.00 18.59
C LEU A 266 13.74 19.05 18.67
N PRO A 267 14.43 18.14 17.96
CA PRO A 267 15.87 18.22 17.81
C PRO A 267 16.29 19.53 17.14
N GLN A 268 17.41 20.09 17.60
CA GLN A 268 18.01 21.30 17.01
C GLN A 268 18.33 21.08 15.54
N LEU A 269 18.12 22.10 14.71
CA LEU A 269 18.62 22.14 13.34
C LEU A 269 20.11 22.45 13.34
N LEU A 270 20.89 21.63 12.66
CA LEU A 270 22.34 21.78 12.50
C LEU A 270 22.65 22.05 11.03
N TRP A 271 23.60 22.93 10.80
CA TRP A 271 24.16 23.18 9.49
C TRP A 271 24.92 21.96 8.99
N GLN A 272 24.63 21.57 7.77
CA GLN A 272 25.42 20.66 6.96
C GLN A 272 26.20 21.52 5.96
N GLY A 273 27.54 21.45 6.03
CA GLY A 273 28.41 22.33 5.25
C GLY A 273 28.73 23.67 5.94
N LYS A 274 29.31 24.60 5.21
CA LYS A 274 29.74 25.91 5.75
C LYS A 274 28.75 27.00 5.36
N PRO A 275 28.01 27.59 6.33
CA PRO A 275 27.04 28.63 6.05
C PRO A 275 27.73 29.88 5.51
N THR A 276 27.25 30.37 4.38
CA THR A 276 27.68 31.67 3.81
C THR A 276 26.73 32.77 4.29
N ASN A 277 27.31 33.80 4.89
CA ASN A 277 26.51 34.96 5.31
C ASN A 277 26.25 35.87 4.08
N ARG A 278 25.00 35.90 3.60
CA ARG A 278 24.54 36.76 2.49
C ARG A 278 23.84 38.04 2.99
N GLY A 279 24.15 38.50 4.18
CA GLY A 279 23.57 39.70 4.77
C GLY A 279 22.23 39.45 5.47
N GLU A 280 21.57 40.54 5.89
CA GLU A 280 20.24 40.46 6.48
C GLU A 280 19.20 40.12 5.40
N SER A 281 18.77 38.86 5.37
CA SER A 281 17.70 38.38 4.49
C SER A 281 16.50 37.92 5.28
N LYS A 282 15.31 37.98 4.69
CA LYS A 282 14.05 37.48 5.27
C LYS A 282 14.04 35.96 5.49
N GLY A 283 15.15 35.27 5.36
CA GLY A 283 15.24 33.82 5.52
C GLY A 283 16.68 33.33 5.45
N VAL A 284 16.85 32.03 5.62
CA VAL A 284 18.12 31.35 5.52
C VAL A 284 18.33 30.87 4.09
N PHE A 285 19.48 31.17 3.51
CA PHE A 285 19.89 30.70 2.19
C PHE A 285 20.41 29.26 2.26
N LEU A 286 19.87 28.41 1.41
CA LEU A 286 20.24 26.99 1.27
C LEU A 286 20.75 26.71 -0.13
N SER A 287 21.68 25.78 -0.26
CA SER A 287 22.32 25.42 -1.54
C SER A 287 22.97 24.03 -1.47
N SER A 288 23.64 23.62 -2.53
CA SER A 288 24.42 22.37 -2.56
C SER A 288 25.56 22.32 -1.53
N SER A 289 26.09 23.48 -1.11
CA SER A 289 27.18 23.59 -0.15
C SER A 289 26.72 23.75 1.29
N GLN A 290 25.43 24.04 1.51
CA GLN A 290 24.88 24.30 2.86
C GLN A 290 23.38 24.04 2.93
N TRP A 291 22.97 23.21 3.85
CA TRP A 291 21.55 22.93 4.17
C TRP A 291 21.39 22.65 5.67
N LEU A 292 20.18 22.47 6.15
CA LEU A 292 19.89 22.24 7.53
C LEU A 292 19.31 20.83 7.75
N GLN A 293 19.72 20.19 8.84
CA GLN A 293 19.20 18.88 9.26
C GLN A 293 19.02 18.84 10.77
N THR A 294 17.99 18.20 11.27
CA THR A 294 17.84 17.96 12.71
C THR A 294 18.93 17.05 13.23
N ALA A 295 19.47 17.37 14.43
CA ALA A 295 20.55 16.61 15.07
C ALA A 295 20.20 15.13 15.31
N GLN A 296 18.90 14.83 15.42
CA GLN A 296 18.36 13.49 15.66
C GLN A 296 17.07 13.32 14.84
N PRO A 297 16.59 12.08 14.64
CA PRO A 297 15.28 11.81 14.06
C PRO A 297 14.16 12.53 14.81
N VAL A 298 13.17 13.03 14.06
CA VAL A 298 11.99 13.72 14.62
C VAL A 298 10.91 12.73 15.06
N LYS A 299 11.27 11.81 15.94
CA LYS A 299 10.43 10.65 16.34
C LYS A 299 9.03 11.05 16.80
N ASN A 300 8.94 12.05 17.68
CA ASN A 300 7.65 12.51 18.23
C ASN A 300 6.74 13.07 17.12
N LEU A 301 7.29 13.88 16.22
CA LEU A 301 6.57 14.43 15.06
C LEU A 301 6.06 13.29 14.15
N ASN A 302 6.96 12.38 13.75
CA ASN A 302 6.61 11.26 12.87
C ASN A 302 5.54 10.36 13.53
N GLN A 303 5.67 10.07 14.82
CA GLN A 303 4.73 9.23 15.56
C GLN A 303 3.34 9.86 15.68
N ARG A 304 3.27 11.16 15.98
CA ARG A 304 1.99 11.86 16.14
C ARG A 304 1.24 11.97 14.83
N ILE A 305 1.92 12.35 13.76
CA ILE A 305 1.34 12.41 12.41
C ILE A 305 0.91 11.02 11.95
N SER A 306 1.78 10.01 12.10
CA SER A 306 1.47 8.63 11.73
C SER A 306 0.22 8.09 12.45
N LYS A 307 0.08 8.40 13.76
CA LYS A 307 -1.05 7.94 14.57
C LYS A 307 -2.37 8.62 14.22
N LYS A 308 -2.33 9.92 13.88
CA LYS A 308 -3.54 10.70 13.55
C LYS A 308 -3.91 10.64 12.07
N SER A 309 -2.93 10.32 11.22
CA SER A 309 -3.07 10.37 9.75
C SER A 309 -3.57 11.72 9.23
N GLU A 310 -3.18 12.80 9.92
CA GLU A 310 -3.46 14.19 9.53
C GLU A 310 -2.29 15.11 9.88
N PHE A 311 -2.10 16.15 9.07
CA PHE A 311 -1.11 17.20 9.36
C PHE A 311 -1.39 18.48 8.58
N THR A 312 -0.76 19.57 9.02
CA THR A 312 -0.57 20.78 8.21
C THR A 312 0.92 21.16 8.24
N LEU A 313 1.48 21.40 7.06
CA LEU A 313 2.79 22.00 6.84
C LEU A 313 2.57 23.40 6.27
N SER A 314 3.07 24.44 6.93
CA SER A 314 3.13 25.81 6.42
C SER A 314 4.58 26.24 6.30
N THR A 315 4.95 26.84 5.18
CA THR A 315 6.31 27.34 4.94
C THR A 315 6.27 28.56 4.03
N THR A 316 7.24 29.48 4.25
CA THR A 316 7.47 30.64 3.39
C THR A 316 8.84 30.50 2.76
N ILE A 317 8.89 30.39 1.43
CA ILE A 317 10.05 30.04 0.64
C ILE A 317 10.22 30.96 -0.58
N ALA A 318 11.46 31.17 -1.02
CA ALA A 318 11.80 31.86 -2.28
C ALA A 318 12.87 31.07 -3.02
N THR A 319 12.62 30.68 -4.26
CA THR A 319 13.65 30.03 -5.07
C THR A 319 14.68 31.04 -5.57
N ASP A 320 15.96 30.66 -5.59
CA ASP A 320 17.02 31.46 -6.22
C ASP A 320 17.15 31.12 -7.73
N ASN A 321 16.65 29.93 -8.14
CA ASN A 321 16.65 29.48 -9.52
C ASN A 321 15.30 28.82 -9.87
N PRO A 322 14.40 29.54 -10.59
CA PRO A 322 13.10 28.99 -11.02
C PRO A 322 13.19 27.79 -11.97
N GLN A 323 14.32 27.59 -12.64
CA GLN A 323 14.55 26.49 -13.59
C GLN A 323 15.15 25.23 -12.93
N GLN A 324 15.43 25.25 -11.62
CA GLN A 324 16.13 24.15 -11.00
C GLN A 324 15.29 22.86 -11.02
N THR A 325 15.96 21.76 -11.36
CA THR A 325 15.37 20.44 -11.51
C THR A 325 16.05 19.43 -10.59
N GLY A 326 15.50 18.21 -10.52
CA GLY A 326 16.16 17.18 -9.76
C GLY A 326 15.26 16.03 -9.30
N PRO A 327 14.02 16.19 -8.80
CA PRO A 327 13.42 17.34 -8.11
C PRO A 327 14.25 17.76 -6.88
N ALA A 328 14.52 19.07 -6.76
CA ALA A 328 15.34 19.66 -5.71
C ALA A 328 14.53 19.74 -4.39
N ARG A 329 15.08 19.26 -3.27
CA ARG A 329 14.37 19.09 -2.00
C ARG A 329 14.37 20.37 -1.18
N ILE A 330 13.17 20.94 -0.97
CA ILE A 330 12.96 22.13 -0.13
C ILE A 330 12.84 21.72 1.32
N ILE A 331 11.90 20.83 1.61
CA ILE A 331 11.66 20.23 2.94
C ILE A 331 11.55 18.74 2.76
N SER A 332 12.26 17.96 3.58
CA SER A 332 12.24 16.51 3.51
C SER A 332 12.22 15.88 4.91
N ILE A 333 11.38 14.87 5.09
CA ILE A 333 11.45 13.93 6.21
C ILE A 333 11.79 12.59 5.58
N SER A 334 13.08 12.25 5.51
CA SER A 334 13.55 11.12 4.70
C SER A 334 14.78 10.43 5.30
N GLY A 335 14.88 9.12 5.06
CA GLY A 335 16.05 8.32 5.38
C GLY A 335 17.08 8.26 4.23
N ASN A 336 16.61 8.35 2.98
CA ASN A 336 17.46 8.39 1.78
C ASN A 336 16.67 8.88 0.56
N SER A 337 17.28 8.78 -0.64
CA SER A 337 16.68 9.25 -1.90
C SER A 337 15.43 8.48 -2.36
N LEU A 338 15.19 7.29 -1.82
CA LEU A 338 14.05 6.42 -2.19
C LEU A 338 13.07 6.18 -1.05
N ARG A 339 13.42 6.55 0.20
CA ARG A 339 12.62 6.32 1.39
C ARG A 339 12.37 7.62 2.14
N ARG A 340 11.11 8.01 2.22
CA ARG A 340 10.69 9.27 2.84
C ARG A 340 9.29 9.17 3.42
N ASN A 341 9.01 9.98 4.41
CA ASN A 341 7.65 10.18 4.93
C ASN A 341 6.96 11.30 4.13
N LEU A 342 7.67 12.43 3.97
CA LEU A 342 7.17 13.61 3.28
C LEU A 342 8.32 14.30 2.56
N THR A 343 8.07 14.80 1.35
CA THR A 343 9.01 15.70 0.67
C THR A 343 8.27 16.75 -0.13
N LEU A 344 8.68 17.99 0.07
CA LEU A 344 8.32 19.15 -0.75
C LEU A 344 9.53 19.51 -1.61
N SER A 345 9.37 19.60 -2.92
CA SER A 345 10.47 19.78 -3.88
C SER A 345 10.11 20.73 -5.00
N GLN A 346 11.13 21.26 -5.65
CA GLN A 346 11.00 22.03 -6.87
C GLN A 346 11.40 21.17 -8.08
N GLN A 347 10.55 21.13 -9.10
CA GLN A 347 10.85 20.55 -10.41
C GLN A 347 10.55 21.57 -11.50
N GLY A 348 11.56 22.34 -11.90
CA GLY A 348 11.37 23.53 -12.72
C GLY A 348 10.43 24.52 -12.04
N HIS A 349 9.44 25.01 -12.75
CA HIS A 349 8.42 25.92 -12.18
C HIS A 349 7.37 25.24 -11.28
N SER A 350 7.41 23.93 -11.16
CA SER A 350 6.38 23.16 -10.44
C SER A 350 6.84 22.76 -9.04
N LEU A 351 5.88 22.69 -8.12
CA LEU A 351 6.03 22.09 -6.81
C LEU A 351 5.74 20.58 -6.92
N ASP A 352 6.69 19.73 -6.56
CA ASP A 352 6.55 18.26 -6.48
C ASP A 352 6.39 17.88 -5.01
N LEU A 353 5.26 17.30 -4.68
CA LEU A 353 4.94 16.81 -3.35
C LEU A 353 4.96 15.28 -3.34
N ARG A 354 5.65 14.69 -2.39
CA ARG A 354 5.66 13.25 -2.16
C ARG A 354 5.27 12.96 -0.73
N LEU A 355 4.27 12.12 -0.58
CA LEU A 355 3.73 11.70 0.70
C LEU A 355 3.69 10.18 0.75
N ARG A 356 4.30 9.59 1.77
CA ARG A 356 4.31 8.15 1.99
C ARG A 356 3.00 7.70 2.60
N THR A 357 2.33 6.83 1.89
CA THR A 357 1.18 6.03 2.35
C THR A 357 1.34 4.62 1.76
N PRO A 358 0.59 3.60 2.19
CA PRO A 358 0.61 2.30 1.51
C PRO A 358 0.34 2.39 0.00
N ILE A 359 -0.56 3.29 -0.46
CA ILE A 359 -0.91 3.43 -1.87
C ILE A 359 0.10 4.22 -2.70
N THR A 360 0.88 5.12 -2.06
CA THR A 360 1.90 5.94 -2.75
C THR A 360 3.31 5.36 -2.67
N GLY A 361 3.49 4.29 -1.91
CA GLY A 361 4.76 3.59 -1.72
C GLY A 361 5.76 4.29 -0.82
N GLU A 362 6.90 3.65 -0.56
CA GLU A 362 7.96 4.17 0.32
C GLU A 362 8.58 5.47 -0.17
N ASN A 363 8.60 5.66 -1.49
CA ASN A 363 9.09 6.87 -2.14
C ASN A 363 8.02 7.97 -2.22
N GLY A 364 6.74 7.65 -1.93
CA GLY A 364 5.63 8.58 -2.08
C GLY A 364 5.39 9.02 -3.53
N SER A 365 5.83 8.25 -4.52
CA SER A 365 5.85 8.63 -5.94
C SER A 365 4.94 7.81 -6.85
N ASP A 366 4.31 6.74 -6.33
CA ASP A 366 3.42 5.89 -7.12
C ASP A 366 2.16 6.64 -7.55
N VAL A 367 1.84 7.72 -6.82
CA VAL A 367 0.82 8.71 -7.20
C VAL A 367 1.51 10.07 -7.34
N GLN A 368 1.46 10.65 -8.53
CA GLN A 368 2.13 11.90 -8.82
C GLN A 368 1.33 13.12 -8.35
N LEU A 369 1.93 13.95 -7.51
CA LEU A 369 1.37 15.17 -6.95
C LEU A 369 2.21 16.37 -7.39
N MET A 370 1.83 16.97 -8.51
CA MET A 370 2.53 18.11 -9.10
C MET A 370 1.63 19.33 -9.19
N ILE A 371 2.11 20.47 -8.71
CA ILE A 371 1.41 21.76 -8.76
C ILE A 371 2.18 22.70 -9.68
N PRO A 372 1.62 23.07 -10.83
CA PRO A 372 2.32 23.87 -11.83
C PRO A 372 2.43 25.33 -11.43
N ASN A 373 3.42 26.02 -11.99
CA ASN A 373 3.59 27.47 -11.94
C ASN A 373 3.72 28.06 -10.53
N VAL A 374 4.36 27.35 -9.60
CA VAL A 374 4.62 27.85 -8.24
C VAL A 374 5.88 28.72 -8.23
N PHE A 375 6.93 28.28 -8.89
CA PHE A 375 8.25 28.94 -8.94
C PHE A 375 8.43 29.69 -10.26
N THR A 376 7.62 30.72 -10.49
CA THR A 376 7.70 31.56 -11.71
C THR A 376 8.57 32.80 -11.52
N ASP A 377 8.86 33.17 -10.28
CA ASP A 377 9.72 34.28 -9.90
C ASP A 377 10.55 33.91 -8.64
N ASN A 378 11.38 34.83 -8.19
CA ASN A 378 12.26 34.67 -7.03
C ASN A 378 11.67 35.32 -5.75
N LYS A 379 10.36 35.61 -5.72
CA LYS A 379 9.70 36.18 -4.55
C LYS A 379 9.39 35.10 -3.50
N PHE A 380 9.19 35.54 -2.28
CA PHE A 380 8.69 34.66 -1.22
C PHE A 380 7.26 34.29 -1.48
N HIS A 381 6.99 32.98 -1.49
CA HIS A 381 5.68 32.36 -1.56
C HIS A 381 5.38 31.65 -0.25
N GLN A 382 4.20 31.91 0.30
CA GLN A 382 3.68 31.14 1.42
C GLN A 382 2.90 29.95 0.90
N ILE A 383 3.28 28.74 1.34
CA ILE A 383 2.68 27.48 0.93
C ILE A 383 2.14 26.79 2.18
N ILE A 384 0.86 26.48 2.17
CA ILE A 384 0.22 25.65 3.20
C ILE A 384 -0.22 24.35 2.55
N ILE A 385 0.22 23.23 3.12
CA ILE A 385 -0.14 21.87 2.69
C ILE A 385 -0.85 21.21 3.87
N THR A 386 -2.06 20.75 3.67
CA THR A 386 -2.79 20.00 4.69
C THR A 386 -3.20 18.63 4.16
N TYR A 387 -3.17 17.64 5.02
CA TYR A 387 -3.58 16.27 4.74
C TYR A 387 -4.64 15.81 5.73
N TYR A 388 -5.76 15.35 5.20
CA TYR A 388 -6.86 14.79 5.99
C TYR A 388 -7.70 13.85 5.11
N LYS A 389 -8.10 12.71 5.67
CA LYS A 389 -9.00 11.75 5.00
C LYS A 389 -8.65 11.48 3.53
N SER A 390 -7.41 11.06 3.27
CA SER A 390 -6.90 10.77 1.92
C SER A 390 -6.73 11.98 1.00
N THR A 391 -7.08 13.17 1.45
CA THR A 391 -7.07 14.39 0.63
C THR A 391 -5.92 15.30 1.05
N ILE A 392 -5.11 15.69 0.06
CA ILE A 392 -4.10 16.72 0.18
C ILE A 392 -4.68 18.01 -0.38
N GLN A 393 -4.62 19.08 0.41
CA GLN A 393 -4.98 20.43 -0.04
C GLN A 393 -3.74 21.32 0.02
N VAL A 394 -3.53 22.13 -1.00
CA VAL A 394 -2.40 23.06 -1.09
C VAL A 394 -2.91 24.46 -1.40
N PHE A 395 -2.53 25.42 -0.56
CA PHE A 395 -2.82 26.84 -0.73
C PHE A 395 -1.52 27.59 -0.96
N ILE A 396 -1.48 28.52 -1.92
CA ILE A 396 -0.28 29.28 -2.26
C ILE A 396 -0.60 30.74 -2.29
N ASP A 397 -0.02 31.53 -1.41
CA ASP A 397 -0.13 33.00 -1.24
C ASP A 397 -1.56 33.50 -0.99
N LYS A 398 -2.56 32.92 -1.64
CA LYS A 398 -3.97 33.31 -1.60
C LYS A 398 -4.87 32.09 -1.57
N VAL A 399 -6.01 32.21 -0.91
CA VAL A 399 -7.01 31.13 -0.81
C VAL A 399 -7.53 30.71 -2.18
N GLN A 400 -7.63 31.64 -3.14
CA GLN A 400 -8.07 31.36 -4.51
C GLN A 400 -7.08 30.50 -5.30
N ARG A 401 -5.82 30.48 -4.91
CA ARG A 401 -4.78 29.61 -5.50
C ARG A 401 -4.71 28.30 -4.71
N TYR A 402 -5.70 27.47 -4.94
CA TYR A 402 -6.00 26.25 -4.22
C TYR A 402 -5.97 25.03 -5.12
N TYR A 403 -5.37 23.97 -4.61
CA TYR A 403 -5.32 22.64 -5.26
C TYR A 403 -5.75 21.58 -4.26
N SER A 404 -6.57 20.62 -4.73
CA SER A 404 -7.04 19.50 -3.92
C SER A 404 -6.82 18.19 -4.68
N PHE A 405 -6.24 17.21 -3.98
CA PHE A 405 -5.89 15.91 -4.53
C PHE A 405 -6.37 14.81 -3.59
N ASN A 406 -7.32 14.00 -4.02
CA ASN A 406 -7.67 12.79 -3.28
C ASN A 406 -6.83 11.62 -3.80
N LEU A 407 -6.06 10.98 -2.93
CA LEU A 407 -5.10 9.91 -3.31
C LEU A 407 -5.79 8.72 -3.97
N LEU A 408 -6.99 8.35 -3.54
CA LEU A 408 -7.73 7.22 -4.12
C LEU A 408 -8.27 7.53 -5.52
N GLU A 409 -8.52 8.81 -5.83
CA GLU A 409 -8.97 9.23 -7.17
C GLU A 409 -7.82 9.23 -8.18
N LEU A 410 -6.62 9.53 -7.72
CA LEU A 410 -5.41 9.62 -8.55
C LEU A 410 -4.82 8.27 -8.95
N ILE A 411 -5.26 7.15 -8.35
CA ILE A 411 -4.79 5.82 -8.74
C ILE A 411 -5.06 5.58 -10.24
N PRO A 412 -4.05 5.20 -11.04
CA PRO A 412 -4.25 4.88 -12.45
C PRO A 412 -5.33 3.83 -12.69
N PHE A 413 -6.13 3.97 -13.75
CA PHE A 413 -7.29 3.12 -13.99
C PHE A 413 -6.92 1.63 -14.14
N ASN A 414 -5.81 1.32 -14.81
CA ASN A 414 -5.31 -0.05 -14.95
C ASN A 414 -4.99 -0.69 -13.60
N GLN A 415 -4.38 0.05 -12.68
CA GLN A 415 -4.14 -0.42 -11.31
C GLN A 415 -5.45 -0.59 -10.54
N LYS A 416 -6.41 0.35 -10.68
CA LYS A 416 -7.74 0.21 -10.09
C LYS A 416 -8.44 -1.08 -10.55
N VAL A 417 -8.46 -1.35 -11.85
CA VAL A 417 -9.06 -2.58 -12.40
C VAL A 417 -8.47 -3.82 -11.73
N PHE A 418 -7.14 -3.85 -11.60
CA PHE A 418 -6.45 -4.96 -10.98
C PHE A 418 -6.80 -5.13 -9.49
N TYR A 419 -6.77 -4.05 -8.71
CA TYR A 419 -7.10 -4.09 -7.29
C TYR A 419 -8.57 -4.44 -7.03
N TYR A 420 -9.49 -3.94 -7.88
CA TYR A 420 -10.89 -4.30 -7.83
C TYR A 420 -11.11 -5.77 -8.21
N ALA A 421 -10.40 -6.29 -9.21
CA ALA A 421 -10.44 -7.71 -9.54
C ALA A 421 -10.04 -8.58 -8.34
N LEU A 422 -8.93 -8.23 -7.67
CA LEU A 422 -8.44 -8.95 -6.49
C LEU A 422 -9.44 -8.91 -5.33
N THR A 423 -10.14 -7.79 -5.15
CA THR A 423 -11.15 -7.62 -4.10
C THR A 423 -12.45 -8.36 -4.41
N PHE A 424 -12.98 -8.22 -5.62
CA PHE A 424 -14.35 -8.62 -5.94
C PHE A 424 -14.47 -10.01 -6.58
N ILE A 425 -13.41 -10.57 -7.20
CA ILE A 425 -13.43 -11.94 -7.73
C ILE A 425 -13.64 -12.98 -6.60
N PRO A 426 -12.93 -12.94 -5.47
CA PRO A 426 -13.20 -13.86 -4.36
C PRO A 426 -14.61 -13.72 -3.79
N LEU A 427 -15.13 -12.49 -3.71
CA LEU A 427 -16.51 -12.23 -3.26
C LEU A 427 -17.54 -12.83 -4.23
N GLY A 428 -17.31 -12.71 -5.55
CA GLY A 428 -18.16 -13.33 -6.57
C GLY A 428 -18.19 -14.87 -6.49
N ALA A 429 -17.02 -15.49 -6.23
CA ALA A 429 -16.93 -16.93 -5.99
C ALA A 429 -17.67 -17.36 -4.69
N GLY A 430 -17.49 -16.60 -3.61
CA GLY A 430 -18.21 -16.82 -2.36
C GLY A 430 -19.74 -16.70 -2.53
N LEU A 431 -20.21 -15.69 -3.27
CA LEU A 431 -21.61 -15.50 -3.57
C LEU A 431 -22.18 -16.66 -4.44
N ALA A 432 -21.40 -17.17 -5.38
CA ALA A 432 -21.81 -18.32 -6.19
C ALA A 432 -22.04 -19.55 -5.29
N LEU A 433 -21.11 -19.85 -4.36
CA LEU A 433 -21.28 -20.95 -3.40
C LEU A 433 -22.51 -20.73 -2.49
N LEU A 434 -22.68 -19.52 -1.96
CA LEU A 434 -23.81 -19.18 -1.11
C LEU A 434 -25.15 -19.34 -1.83
N SER A 435 -25.21 -18.96 -3.12
CA SER A 435 -26.39 -19.12 -3.97
C SER A 435 -26.76 -20.58 -4.20
N LEU A 436 -25.79 -21.49 -4.27
CA LEU A 436 -26.00 -22.92 -4.40
C LEU A 436 -26.58 -23.53 -3.10
N LEU A 437 -26.06 -23.09 -1.94
CA LEU A 437 -26.59 -23.48 -0.63
C LEU A 437 -28.04 -23.01 -0.41
N ALA A 438 -28.37 -21.83 -0.95
CA ALA A 438 -29.71 -21.24 -0.84
C ALA A 438 -30.69 -21.70 -1.94
N LYS A 439 -30.31 -22.57 -2.89
CA LYS A 439 -31.10 -22.96 -4.07
C LYS A 439 -32.52 -23.46 -3.72
N ASN A 440 -32.67 -24.19 -2.63
CA ASN A 440 -33.95 -24.73 -2.20
C ASN A 440 -34.87 -23.72 -1.47
N ARG A 441 -34.45 -22.43 -1.41
CA ARG A 441 -35.19 -21.33 -0.77
C ARG A 441 -35.36 -20.21 -1.77
N VAL A 442 -36.42 -20.33 -2.57
CA VAL A 442 -36.65 -19.43 -3.74
C VAL A 442 -36.65 -17.95 -3.35
N ILE A 443 -37.32 -17.58 -2.24
CA ILE A 443 -37.38 -16.18 -1.78
C ILE A 443 -35.99 -15.68 -1.37
N LEU A 444 -35.25 -16.49 -0.57
CA LEU A 444 -33.91 -16.13 -0.14
C LEU A 444 -32.93 -15.99 -1.30
N SER A 445 -32.99 -16.93 -2.27
CA SER A 445 -32.11 -16.86 -3.45
C SER A 445 -32.41 -15.66 -4.36
N LYS A 446 -33.68 -15.27 -4.50
CA LYS A 446 -34.09 -14.09 -5.28
C LYS A 446 -33.61 -12.77 -4.68
N LEU A 447 -33.50 -12.67 -3.35
CA LEU A 447 -32.98 -11.49 -2.67
C LEU A 447 -31.45 -11.53 -2.54
N LEU A 448 -30.88 -12.67 -2.20
CA LEU A 448 -29.47 -12.84 -1.89
C LEU A 448 -28.56 -12.59 -3.09
N VAL A 449 -28.98 -12.99 -4.29
CA VAL A 449 -28.14 -12.84 -5.49
C VAL A 449 -28.02 -11.39 -5.91
N PRO A 450 -29.12 -10.62 -6.13
CA PRO A 450 -29.00 -9.21 -6.47
C PRO A 450 -28.29 -8.39 -5.39
N SER A 451 -28.68 -8.59 -4.11
CA SER A 451 -28.04 -7.87 -3.01
C SER A 451 -26.55 -8.21 -2.87
N GLY A 452 -26.19 -9.49 -3.00
CA GLY A 452 -24.79 -9.92 -2.94
C GLY A 452 -23.92 -9.42 -4.12
N ILE A 453 -24.53 -9.10 -5.27
CA ILE A 453 -23.85 -8.47 -6.38
C ILE A 453 -23.67 -6.96 -6.15
N LEU A 454 -24.70 -6.27 -5.66
CA LEU A 454 -24.72 -4.82 -5.56
C LEU A 454 -24.08 -4.29 -4.28
N LEU A 455 -24.44 -4.87 -3.12
CA LEU A 455 -24.05 -4.35 -1.80
C LEU A 455 -22.52 -4.26 -1.59
N PRO A 456 -21.67 -5.21 -2.01
CA PRO A 456 -20.24 -5.08 -1.78
C PRO A 456 -19.64 -3.80 -2.36
N SER A 457 -19.99 -3.49 -3.63
CA SER A 457 -19.50 -2.28 -4.28
C SER A 457 -20.08 -1.01 -3.66
N ILE A 458 -21.35 -1.03 -3.28
CA ILE A 458 -22.02 0.11 -2.62
C ILE A 458 -21.41 0.35 -1.23
N ILE A 459 -21.19 -0.70 -0.45
CA ILE A 459 -20.59 -0.58 0.89
C ILE A 459 -19.16 -0.05 0.80
N LEU A 460 -18.34 -0.58 -0.12
CA LEU A 460 -17.00 -0.07 -0.33
C LEU A 460 -17.00 1.41 -0.69
N GLU A 461 -17.78 1.82 -1.70
CA GLU A 461 -17.84 3.22 -2.12
C GLU A 461 -18.40 4.11 -1.00
N ALA A 462 -19.41 3.67 -0.25
CA ALA A 462 -19.96 4.43 0.87
C ALA A 462 -18.93 4.66 1.98
N ILE A 463 -18.16 3.64 2.35
CA ILE A 463 -17.09 3.76 3.34
C ILE A 463 -15.99 4.68 2.82
N LEU A 464 -15.55 4.55 1.56
CA LEU A 464 -14.52 5.41 1.00
C LEU A 464 -14.97 6.88 0.88
N ILE A 465 -16.26 7.14 0.60
CA ILE A 465 -16.80 8.51 0.60
C ILE A 465 -16.80 9.08 2.02
N SER A 466 -17.32 8.34 3.00
CA SER A 466 -17.42 8.80 4.39
C SER A 466 -16.06 9.06 5.04
N GLU A 467 -15.13 8.12 4.85
CA GLU A 467 -13.87 8.11 5.59
C GLU A 467 -12.70 8.74 4.83
N SER A 468 -12.80 8.84 3.50
CA SER A 468 -11.69 9.32 2.66
C SER A 468 -12.04 10.59 1.86
N ASP A 469 -13.18 11.20 2.13
CA ASP A 469 -13.64 12.44 1.45
C ASP A 469 -13.58 12.37 -0.09
N LYS A 470 -13.74 11.14 -0.61
CA LYS A 470 -13.70 10.82 -2.03
C LYS A 470 -15.04 11.15 -2.70
N SER A 471 -15.01 11.58 -3.95
CA SER A 471 -16.23 11.73 -4.74
C SER A 471 -16.81 10.37 -5.17
N LEU A 472 -18.14 10.31 -5.38
CA LEU A 472 -18.81 9.11 -5.86
C LEU A 472 -18.33 8.75 -7.28
N SER A 473 -17.84 7.55 -7.46
CA SER A 473 -17.39 7.06 -8.76
C SER A 473 -18.28 5.94 -9.29
N TRP A 474 -19.14 6.26 -10.24
CA TRP A 474 -19.97 5.26 -10.94
C TRP A 474 -19.13 4.21 -11.67
N LYS A 475 -17.95 4.58 -12.19
CA LYS A 475 -17.01 3.64 -12.83
C LYS A 475 -16.52 2.57 -11.86
N ASN A 476 -16.20 2.97 -10.64
CA ASN A 476 -15.75 2.05 -9.60
C ASN A 476 -16.88 1.12 -9.15
N LEU A 477 -18.09 1.65 -8.94
CA LEU A 477 -19.28 0.84 -8.62
C LEU A 477 -19.53 -0.23 -9.68
N LEU A 478 -19.58 0.18 -10.96
CA LEU A 478 -19.81 -0.74 -12.07
C LEU A 478 -18.70 -1.79 -12.18
N LEU A 479 -17.45 -1.41 -11.96
CA LEU A 479 -16.32 -2.32 -12.01
C LEU A 479 -16.46 -3.44 -10.96
N GLY A 480 -16.78 -3.11 -9.72
CA GLY A 480 -17.01 -4.12 -8.67
C GLY A 480 -18.20 -5.03 -8.96
N ILE A 481 -19.32 -4.46 -9.42
CA ILE A 481 -20.51 -5.22 -9.83
C ILE A 481 -20.16 -6.20 -10.96
N LEU A 482 -19.41 -5.75 -11.98
CA LEU A 482 -19.01 -6.59 -13.11
C LEU A 482 -18.11 -7.75 -12.68
N PHE A 483 -17.16 -7.53 -11.78
CA PHE A 483 -16.30 -8.61 -11.28
C PHE A 483 -17.09 -9.64 -10.47
N ILE A 484 -18.00 -9.23 -9.59
CA ILE A 484 -18.83 -10.15 -8.80
C ILE A 484 -19.76 -10.93 -9.72
N ALA A 485 -20.52 -10.25 -10.58
CA ALA A 485 -21.49 -10.87 -11.47
C ALA A 485 -20.81 -11.80 -12.50
N GLY A 486 -19.70 -11.34 -13.10
CA GLY A 486 -18.92 -12.12 -14.06
C GLY A 486 -18.34 -13.39 -13.44
N THR A 487 -17.74 -13.28 -12.25
CA THR A 487 -17.20 -14.45 -11.52
C THR A 487 -18.32 -15.44 -11.15
N MET A 488 -19.44 -14.94 -10.66
CA MET A 488 -20.60 -15.76 -10.33
C MET A 488 -21.15 -16.48 -11.57
N LEU A 489 -21.23 -15.78 -12.71
CA LEU A 489 -21.70 -16.36 -13.98
C LEU A 489 -20.75 -17.48 -14.45
N ILE A 490 -19.46 -17.21 -14.51
CA ILE A 490 -18.42 -18.20 -14.90
C ILE A 490 -18.52 -19.44 -14.01
N PHE A 491 -18.66 -19.25 -12.70
CA PHE A 491 -18.78 -20.35 -11.76
C PHE A 491 -20.04 -21.18 -12.01
N ARG A 492 -21.20 -20.54 -12.23
CA ARG A 492 -22.46 -21.22 -12.56
C ARG A 492 -22.40 -21.99 -13.87
N MET A 493 -21.81 -21.38 -14.91
CA MET A 493 -21.61 -22.05 -16.20
C MET A 493 -20.71 -23.29 -16.04
N ARG A 494 -19.65 -23.18 -15.25
CA ARG A 494 -18.77 -24.32 -14.94
C ARG A 494 -19.52 -25.45 -14.25
N VAL A 495 -20.34 -25.14 -13.24
CA VAL A 495 -21.18 -26.12 -12.55
C VAL A 495 -22.16 -26.79 -13.49
N ALA A 496 -22.85 -26.02 -14.36
CA ALA A 496 -23.78 -26.56 -15.34
C ALA A 496 -23.08 -27.51 -16.32
N TYR A 497 -21.91 -27.12 -16.82
CA TYR A 497 -21.10 -27.96 -17.73
C TYR A 497 -20.67 -29.28 -17.07
N LEU A 498 -20.30 -29.26 -15.79
CA LEU A 498 -19.93 -30.48 -15.07
C LEU A 498 -21.12 -31.44 -14.88
N LYS A 499 -22.32 -30.88 -14.61
CA LYS A 499 -23.55 -31.69 -14.47
C LYS A 499 -24.02 -32.31 -15.80
N SER A 500 -23.69 -31.72 -16.92
CA SER A 500 -24.04 -32.31 -18.26
C SER A 500 -23.14 -33.47 -18.69
N ARG A 501 -21.99 -33.65 -17.98
CA ARG A 501 -20.99 -34.72 -18.26
C ARG A 501 -21.01 -35.85 -17.21
N SER A 502 -21.72 -35.67 -16.09
CA SER A 502 -21.98 -36.70 -15.08
C SER A 502 -23.29 -37.44 -15.37
#